data_ce929f220e863ee14ffb410c4464d79f
#
_entry.id   ce929f220e863ee14ffb410c4464d79f
#
_cell.length_a   1.000
_cell.length_b   1.000
_cell.length_c   1.000
_cell.angle_alpha   90.00
_cell.angle_beta   90.00
_cell.angle_gamma   90.00
#
_symmetry.space_group_name_H-M   'P 1'
#
loop_
_entity.id
_entity.type
_entity.pdbx_description
1 polymer ?
#
loop_
_entity_poly.entity_id
_entity_poly.type
_entity_poly.pdbx_seq_one_letter_code
_entity_poly.pdbx_strand_id
1 'polypeptide(L)'
;SQSVDNIFDYVKSQGINTISLKVAVNPTGENAYLSLENAIKTLKAVKASNTNLKTNLVLLYSDEITYAGTQNLPADWEKAEKEEQSVTRVESAKTYTRETIAKLKQAKVLPDIVTIGNEVNWNFLGITDGEGWEGWKAMGDISALLKKEGVKNAVSIAAQPDAASVKYIVQKLGYASVDYDYI
;
A
#
# COMPACT_ATOMS: atom_id res chain seq x y z
N SER A 1 -28.25 -18.62 -9.28
CA SER A 1 -26.84 -18.27 -9.00
C SER A 1 -25.97 -19.46 -9.38
N GLN A 2 -25.02 -19.25 -10.29
CA GLN A 2 -24.01 -20.27 -10.55
C GLN A 2 -23.04 -20.28 -9.38
N SER A 3 -22.81 -21.44 -8.75
CA SER A 3 -21.72 -21.62 -7.80
C SER A 3 -20.40 -21.60 -8.57
N VAL A 4 -19.41 -20.84 -8.09
CA VAL A 4 -18.06 -20.82 -8.65
C VAL A 4 -17.21 -21.71 -7.74
N ASP A 5 -16.77 -22.86 -8.24
CA ASP A 5 -15.98 -23.82 -7.46
C ASP A 5 -14.62 -23.27 -7.07
N ASN A 6 -14.01 -22.43 -7.93
CA ASN A 6 -12.76 -21.74 -7.66
C ASN A 6 -12.84 -20.30 -8.18
N ILE A 7 -12.89 -19.33 -7.29
CA ILE A 7 -12.98 -17.90 -7.63
C ILE A 7 -11.77 -17.43 -8.47
N PHE A 8 -10.57 -17.97 -8.23
CA PHE A 8 -9.36 -17.54 -8.94
C PHE A 8 -9.33 -18.04 -10.37
N ASP A 9 -9.78 -19.27 -10.63
CA ASP A 9 -9.95 -19.79 -12.00
C ASP A 9 -11.00 -18.99 -12.75
N TYR A 10 -12.10 -18.67 -12.09
CA TYR A 10 -13.16 -17.87 -12.69
C TYR A 10 -12.64 -16.48 -13.08
N VAL A 11 -12.04 -15.71 -12.16
CA VAL A 11 -11.56 -14.35 -12.48
C VAL A 11 -10.46 -14.39 -13.55
N LYS A 12 -9.60 -15.43 -13.54
CA LYS A 12 -8.61 -15.64 -14.60
C LYS A 12 -9.27 -15.86 -15.96
N SER A 13 -10.33 -16.66 -16.04
CA SER A 13 -11.09 -16.92 -17.27
C SER A 13 -11.76 -15.65 -17.82
N GLN A 14 -12.03 -14.67 -16.96
CA GLN A 14 -12.56 -13.34 -17.34
C GLN A 14 -11.47 -12.34 -17.79
N GLY A 15 -10.22 -12.80 -17.97
CA GLY A 15 -9.11 -11.97 -18.43
C GLY A 15 -8.42 -11.17 -17.33
N ILE A 16 -8.80 -11.33 -16.05
CA ILE A 16 -8.13 -10.70 -14.93
C ILE A 16 -6.77 -11.37 -14.73
N ASN A 17 -5.72 -10.58 -14.59
CA ASN A 17 -4.36 -11.07 -14.43
C ASN A 17 -3.71 -10.72 -13.08
N THR A 18 -4.33 -9.87 -12.31
CA THR A 18 -3.78 -9.38 -11.03
C THR A 18 -4.89 -9.26 -9.99
N ILE A 19 -4.61 -9.74 -8.79
CA ILE A 19 -5.46 -9.57 -7.59
C ILE A 19 -4.81 -8.51 -6.70
N SER A 20 -5.55 -7.47 -6.37
CA SER A 20 -5.11 -6.45 -5.41
C SER A 20 -5.81 -6.62 -4.07
N LEU A 21 -5.03 -6.60 -2.99
CA LEU A 21 -5.50 -6.66 -1.62
C LEU A 21 -5.08 -5.41 -0.88
N LYS A 22 -6.00 -4.78 -0.15
CA LYS A 22 -5.70 -3.64 0.72
C LYS A 22 -5.40 -4.14 2.13
N VAL A 23 -4.38 -3.56 2.77
CA VAL A 23 -3.98 -3.89 4.15
C VAL A 23 -3.84 -2.63 4.96
N ALA A 24 -4.59 -2.58 6.07
CA ALA A 24 -4.51 -1.53 7.08
C ALA A 24 -3.52 -1.92 8.20
N VAL A 25 -3.13 -0.96 9.03
CA VAL A 25 -2.12 -1.17 10.08
C VAL A 25 -2.70 -1.94 11.27
N ASN A 26 -3.71 -1.38 11.93
CA ASN A 26 -4.40 -2.00 13.07
C ASN A 26 -5.92 -1.96 12.85
N PRO A 27 -6.46 -2.64 11.81
CA PRO A 27 -7.86 -2.55 11.48
C PRO A 27 -8.73 -3.22 12.54
N THR A 28 -9.78 -2.54 12.96
CA THR A 28 -10.75 -3.04 13.97
C THR A 28 -12.18 -2.91 13.45
N GLY A 29 -13.13 -3.54 14.15
CA GLY A 29 -14.56 -3.43 13.83
C GLY A 29 -14.85 -3.81 12.38
N GLU A 30 -15.52 -2.93 11.66
CA GLU A 30 -15.91 -3.15 10.27
C GLU A 30 -14.70 -3.25 9.32
N ASN A 31 -13.55 -2.70 9.69
CA ASN A 31 -12.32 -2.74 8.91
C ASN A 31 -11.46 -3.99 9.18
N ALA A 32 -11.83 -4.88 10.10
CA ALA A 32 -11.02 -6.04 10.50
C ALA A 32 -10.64 -6.96 9.32
N TYR A 33 -11.41 -6.95 8.23
CA TYR A 33 -11.10 -7.70 7.00
C TYR A 33 -9.83 -7.20 6.29
N LEU A 34 -9.38 -5.98 6.55
CA LEU A 34 -8.16 -5.38 5.99
C LEU A 34 -6.88 -5.82 6.72
N SER A 35 -6.97 -6.80 7.61
CA SER A 35 -5.80 -7.26 8.35
C SER A 35 -4.77 -7.96 7.46
N LEU A 36 -3.47 -7.81 7.80
CA LEU A 36 -2.39 -8.52 7.12
C LEU A 36 -2.57 -10.05 7.19
N GLU A 37 -3.16 -10.56 8.27
CA GLU A 37 -3.45 -11.98 8.41
C GLU A 37 -4.42 -12.48 7.33
N ASN A 38 -5.51 -11.74 7.09
CA ASN A 38 -6.47 -12.07 6.04
C ASN A 38 -5.84 -11.95 4.64
N ALA A 39 -5.01 -10.93 4.41
CA ALA A 39 -4.27 -10.80 3.17
C ALA A 39 -3.33 -12.00 2.93
N ILE A 40 -2.59 -12.45 3.95
CA ILE A 40 -1.73 -13.64 3.88
C ILE A 40 -2.55 -14.90 3.54
N LYS A 41 -3.72 -15.09 4.14
CA LYS A 41 -4.62 -16.22 3.81
C LYS A 41 -5.02 -16.19 2.33
N THR A 42 -5.42 -15.02 1.83
CA THR A 42 -5.80 -14.84 0.42
C THR A 42 -4.62 -15.07 -0.52
N LEU A 43 -3.45 -14.50 -0.22
CA LEU A 43 -2.23 -14.71 -1.04
C LEU A 43 -1.83 -16.19 -1.10
N LYS A 44 -1.96 -16.94 0.00
CA LYS A 44 -1.76 -18.39 0.01
C LYS A 44 -2.76 -19.11 -0.90
N ALA A 45 -4.03 -18.72 -0.86
CA ALA A 45 -5.07 -19.30 -1.72
C ALA A 45 -4.83 -18.99 -3.21
N VAL A 46 -4.43 -17.74 -3.55
CA VAL A 46 -4.04 -17.39 -4.93
C VAL A 46 -2.87 -18.25 -5.39
N LYS A 47 -1.84 -18.41 -4.57
CA LYS A 47 -0.67 -19.23 -4.90
C LYS A 47 -1.05 -20.71 -5.10
N ALA A 48 -1.92 -21.25 -4.25
CA ALA A 48 -2.37 -22.63 -4.33
C ALA A 48 -3.28 -22.90 -5.53
N SER A 49 -3.92 -21.89 -6.09
CA SER A 49 -4.80 -22.03 -7.26
C SER A 49 -4.07 -22.35 -8.56
N ASN A 50 -2.74 -22.15 -8.62
CA ASN A 50 -1.91 -22.34 -9.82
C ASN A 50 -2.39 -21.56 -11.07
N THR A 51 -3.14 -20.47 -10.88
CA THR A 51 -3.71 -19.68 -11.98
C THR A 51 -2.72 -18.71 -12.62
N ASN A 52 -1.50 -18.58 -12.07
CA ASN A 52 -0.52 -17.58 -12.45
C ASN A 52 -1.04 -16.13 -12.35
N LEU A 53 -2.03 -15.89 -11.49
CA LEU A 53 -2.45 -14.55 -11.15
C LEU A 53 -1.33 -13.82 -10.41
N LYS A 54 -1.03 -12.61 -10.82
CA LYS A 54 -0.15 -11.72 -10.06
C LYS A 54 -0.87 -11.17 -8.85
N THR A 55 -0.10 -10.77 -7.85
CA THR A 55 -0.63 -10.23 -6.61
C THR A 55 -0.07 -8.83 -6.36
N ASN A 56 -0.94 -7.92 -5.96
CA ASN A 56 -0.59 -6.58 -5.51
C ASN A 56 -1.08 -6.38 -4.07
N LEU A 57 -0.22 -5.91 -3.20
CA LEU A 57 -0.58 -5.56 -1.84
C LEU A 57 -0.54 -4.05 -1.67
N VAL A 58 -1.68 -3.43 -1.41
CA VAL A 58 -1.80 -2.00 -1.16
C VAL A 58 -1.67 -1.75 0.34
N LEU A 59 -0.57 -1.14 0.77
CA LEU A 59 -0.35 -0.75 2.15
C LEU A 59 -1.00 0.61 2.40
N LEU A 60 -2.05 0.64 3.23
CA LEU A 60 -2.85 1.85 3.44
C LEU A 60 -2.16 2.88 4.35
N TYR A 61 -1.25 2.44 5.23
CA TYR A 61 -0.62 3.28 6.28
C TYR A 61 -1.65 4.01 7.15
N SER A 62 -2.77 3.35 7.36
CA SER A 62 -3.93 3.80 8.14
C SER A 62 -4.60 2.58 8.76
N ASP A 63 -5.49 2.77 9.72
CA ASP A 63 -6.32 1.70 10.31
C ASP A 63 -7.60 1.43 9.48
N GLU A 64 -7.80 2.21 8.42
CA GLU A 64 -8.96 2.15 7.53
C GLU A 64 -8.59 2.40 6.07
N ILE A 65 -9.59 2.34 5.17
CA ILE A 65 -9.38 2.67 3.76
C ILE A 65 -9.13 4.18 3.62
N THR A 66 -8.02 4.52 2.97
CA THR A 66 -7.66 5.91 2.66
C THR A 66 -8.16 6.33 1.27
N TYR A 67 -8.38 7.62 1.11
CA TYR A 67 -8.81 8.28 -0.12
C TYR A 67 -8.01 9.55 -0.37
N ALA A 68 -8.07 10.11 -1.57
CA ALA A 68 -7.48 11.40 -1.86
C ALA A 68 -8.00 12.47 -0.87
N GLY A 69 -7.08 13.14 -0.17
CA GLY A 69 -7.41 14.12 0.85
C GLY A 69 -7.74 13.56 2.24
N THR A 70 -7.92 12.25 2.40
CA THR A 70 -8.21 11.61 3.71
C THR A 70 -7.21 10.46 3.94
N GLN A 71 -6.09 10.80 4.58
CA GLN A 71 -4.99 9.89 4.89
C GLN A 71 -4.76 9.88 6.40
N ASN A 72 -5.76 9.35 7.14
CA ASN A 72 -5.71 9.31 8.59
C ASN A 72 -4.57 8.41 9.06
N LEU A 73 -3.79 8.90 10.03
CA LEU A 73 -2.76 8.08 10.66
C LEU A 73 -3.37 6.96 11.47
N PRO A 74 -2.67 5.82 11.61
CA PRO A 74 -2.99 4.85 12.64
C PRO A 74 -2.98 5.51 14.03
N ALA A 75 -3.99 5.19 14.84
CA ALA A 75 -4.16 5.81 16.15
C ALA A 75 -2.91 5.64 17.05
N ASP A 76 -2.29 4.47 17.00
CA ASP A 76 -1.06 4.19 17.77
C ASP A 76 0.13 5.03 17.31
N TRP A 77 0.25 5.32 16.00
CA TRP A 77 1.33 6.17 15.48
C TRP A 77 1.12 7.62 15.86
N GLU A 78 -0.10 8.11 15.77
CA GLU A 78 -0.44 9.46 16.19
C GLU A 78 -0.17 9.67 17.69
N LYS A 79 -0.49 8.67 18.51
CA LYS A 79 -0.20 8.68 19.94
C LYS A 79 1.30 8.65 20.21
N ALA A 80 2.04 7.75 19.58
CA ALA A 80 3.50 7.65 19.77
C ALA A 80 4.22 8.94 19.37
N GLU A 81 3.82 9.56 18.25
CA GLU A 81 4.41 10.83 17.80
C GLU A 81 4.16 11.98 18.79
N LYS A 82 3.01 11.99 19.48
CA LYS A 82 2.67 12.99 20.49
C LYS A 82 3.38 12.77 21.83
N GLU A 83 3.57 11.51 22.24
CA GLU A 83 4.15 11.14 23.54
C GLU A 83 5.68 11.02 23.47
N GLU A 84 6.22 10.55 22.34
CA GLU A 84 7.64 10.31 22.12
C GLU A 84 8.14 11.14 20.95
N GLN A 85 8.66 12.33 21.19
CA GLN A 85 9.16 13.25 20.13
C GLN A 85 10.25 12.64 19.21
N SER A 86 10.84 11.51 19.60
CA SER A 86 11.83 10.78 18.80
C SER A 86 11.19 9.82 17.78
N VAL A 87 9.90 9.50 17.91
CA VAL A 87 9.18 8.60 17.02
C VAL A 87 8.34 9.42 16.06
N THR A 88 8.67 9.39 14.78
CA THR A 88 7.91 10.09 13.74
C THR A 88 7.01 9.12 12.98
N ARG A 89 5.91 9.64 12.42
CA ARG A 89 5.03 8.90 11.51
C ARG A 89 5.78 8.27 10.33
N VAL A 90 6.83 8.93 9.85
CA VAL A 90 7.68 8.45 8.75
C VAL A 90 8.46 7.21 9.17
N GLU A 91 9.09 7.23 10.35
CA GLU A 91 9.81 6.06 10.88
C GLU A 91 8.86 4.90 11.21
N SER A 92 7.66 5.20 11.74
CA SER A 92 6.60 4.20 11.95
C SER A 92 6.20 3.53 10.64
N ALA A 93 5.98 4.31 9.57
CA ALA A 93 5.64 3.78 8.25
C ALA A 93 6.75 2.90 7.65
N LYS A 94 8.01 3.32 7.78
CA LYS A 94 9.17 2.54 7.32
C LYS A 94 9.31 1.23 8.10
N THR A 95 9.12 1.27 9.41
CA THR A 95 9.17 0.09 10.28
C THR A 95 8.04 -0.88 9.93
N TYR A 96 6.82 -0.38 9.83
CA TYR A 96 5.65 -1.17 9.41
C TYR A 96 5.88 -1.85 8.05
N THR A 97 6.45 -1.13 7.08
CA THR A 97 6.76 -1.70 5.76
C THR A 97 7.77 -2.85 5.88
N ARG A 98 8.88 -2.66 6.63
CA ARG A 98 9.87 -3.71 6.84
C ARG A 98 9.28 -4.95 7.51
N GLU A 99 8.51 -4.77 8.57
CA GLU A 99 7.88 -5.88 9.30
C GLU A 99 6.85 -6.61 8.46
N THR A 100 6.05 -5.88 7.68
CA THR A 100 5.08 -6.47 6.76
C THR A 100 5.78 -7.34 5.71
N ILE A 101 6.82 -6.82 5.06
CA ILE A 101 7.60 -7.60 4.08
C ILE A 101 8.25 -8.84 4.74
N ALA A 102 8.79 -8.71 5.95
CA ALA A 102 9.36 -9.84 6.68
C ALA A 102 8.31 -10.94 6.96
N LYS A 103 7.10 -10.56 7.41
CA LYS A 103 5.99 -11.49 7.65
C LYS A 103 5.54 -12.19 6.36
N LEU A 104 5.46 -11.47 5.25
CA LEU A 104 5.10 -12.02 3.94
C LEU A 104 6.15 -13.01 3.43
N LYS A 105 7.45 -12.71 3.60
CA LYS A 105 8.56 -13.61 3.28
C LYS A 105 8.51 -14.87 4.14
N GLN A 106 8.32 -14.74 5.45
CA GLN A 106 8.16 -15.86 6.38
C GLN A 106 6.99 -16.76 5.99
N ALA A 107 5.87 -16.17 5.58
CA ALA A 107 4.70 -16.90 5.11
C ALA A 107 4.88 -17.48 3.68
N LYS A 108 5.98 -17.17 2.97
CA LYS A 108 6.28 -17.57 1.60
C LYS A 108 5.26 -17.08 0.58
N VAL A 109 4.70 -15.89 0.80
CA VAL A 109 3.67 -15.25 -0.05
C VAL A 109 4.02 -13.78 -0.35
N LEU A 110 5.29 -13.49 -0.60
CA LEU A 110 5.68 -12.16 -1.04
C LEU A 110 4.90 -11.80 -2.31
N PRO A 111 4.18 -10.67 -2.35
CA PRO A 111 3.42 -10.27 -3.54
C PRO A 111 4.35 -9.84 -4.68
N ASP A 112 3.84 -9.86 -5.91
CA ASP A 112 4.59 -9.37 -7.07
C ASP A 112 4.78 -7.85 -7.02
N ILE A 113 3.80 -7.13 -6.47
CA ILE A 113 3.78 -5.66 -6.38
C ILE A 113 3.35 -5.26 -4.98
N VAL A 114 3.95 -4.19 -4.45
CA VAL A 114 3.47 -3.48 -3.26
C VAL A 114 3.13 -2.05 -3.66
N THR A 115 1.90 -1.64 -3.44
CA THR A 115 1.46 -0.26 -3.66
C THR A 115 1.64 0.57 -2.39
N ILE A 116 2.34 1.69 -2.51
CA ILE A 116 2.64 2.63 -1.43
C ILE A 116 1.45 3.57 -1.26
N GLY A 117 0.65 3.32 -0.24
CA GLY A 117 -0.58 4.08 0.03
C GLY A 117 -1.70 3.82 -0.98
N ASN A 118 -2.83 4.47 -0.78
CA ASN A 118 -3.96 4.48 -1.70
C ASN A 118 -4.41 5.92 -1.92
N GLU A 119 -4.44 6.36 -3.17
CA GLU A 119 -4.84 7.71 -3.56
C GLU A 119 -4.02 8.82 -2.87
N VAL A 120 -2.69 8.70 -2.91
CA VAL A 120 -1.74 9.58 -2.19
C VAL A 120 -1.45 10.91 -2.91
N ASN A 121 -2.39 11.44 -3.66
CA ASN A 121 -2.22 12.59 -4.55
C ASN A 121 -1.57 13.82 -3.89
N TRP A 122 -2.16 14.26 -2.78
CA TRP A 122 -1.85 15.53 -2.11
C TRP A 122 -1.55 15.36 -0.62
N ASN A 123 -1.64 14.14 -0.14
CA ASN A 123 -1.50 13.80 1.27
C ASN A 123 -0.95 12.38 1.39
N PHE A 124 0.10 12.21 2.17
CA PHE A 124 0.60 10.90 2.59
C PHE A 124 1.01 10.95 4.05
N LEU A 125 0.60 9.94 4.82
CA LEU A 125 0.81 9.89 6.29
C LEU A 125 0.19 11.09 7.03
N GLY A 126 -0.92 11.65 6.55
CA GLY A 126 -1.49 12.86 7.12
C GLY A 126 -0.66 14.12 6.88
N ILE A 127 0.34 14.09 6.00
CA ILE A 127 1.16 15.24 5.61
C ILE A 127 0.67 15.71 4.24
N THR A 128 0.06 16.88 4.19
CA THR A 128 -0.41 17.46 2.94
C THR A 128 0.75 18.11 2.15
N ASP A 129 0.60 18.22 0.84
CA ASP A 129 1.62 18.86 -0.02
C ASP A 129 1.91 20.32 0.39
N GLY A 130 0.91 21.02 0.96
CA GLY A 130 1.09 22.38 1.47
C GLY A 130 1.78 22.49 2.84
N GLU A 131 1.87 21.41 3.60
CA GLU A 131 2.49 21.39 4.93
C GLU A 131 3.98 21.04 4.89
N GLY A 132 4.45 20.39 3.84
CA GLY A 132 5.87 20.08 3.72
C GLY A 132 6.22 19.00 2.70
N TRP A 133 7.51 18.71 2.67
CA TRP A 133 8.11 17.76 1.73
C TRP A 133 8.17 16.32 2.30
N GLU A 134 7.95 16.18 3.60
CA GLU A 134 8.20 14.95 4.35
C GLU A 134 7.34 13.77 3.86
N GLY A 135 6.08 14.03 3.46
CA GLY A 135 5.20 13.01 2.89
C GLY A 135 5.75 12.41 1.59
N TRP A 136 6.21 13.28 0.69
CA TRP A 136 6.83 12.86 -0.57
C TRP A 136 8.14 12.10 -0.33
N LYS A 137 8.99 12.62 0.55
CA LYS A 137 10.24 11.98 0.93
C LYS A 137 10.01 10.61 1.56
N ALA A 138 8.99 10.47 2.40
CA ALA A 138 8.62 9.19 3.00
C ALA A 138 8.27 8.14 1.93
N MET A 139 7.55 8.51 0.87
CA MET A 139 7.30 7.62 -0.27
C MET A 139 8.60 7.20 -0.97
N GLY A 140 9.56 8.13 -1.15
CA GLY A 140 10.89 7.83 -1.70
C GLY A 140 11.66 6.82 -0.84
N ASP A 141 11.70 7.03 0.47
CA ASP A 141 12.37 6.13 1.42
C ASP A 141 11.74 4.74 1.43
N ILE A 142 10.40 4.65 1.39
CA ILE A 142 9.66 3.38 1.32
C ILE A 142 9.89 2.68 -0.02
N SER A 143 9.88 3.42 -1.13
CA SER A 143 10.19 2.89 -2.45
C SER A 143 11.58 2.25 -2.48
N ALA A 144 12.60 2.96 -1.99
CA ALA A 144 13.97 2.45 -1.89
C ALA A 144 14.05 1.17 -1.02
N LEU A 145 13.29 1.13 0.08
CA LEU A 145 13.20 -0.06 0.94
C LEU A 145 12.62 -1.25 0.17
N LEU A 146 11.50 -1.07 -0.54
CA LEU A 146 10.87 -2.14 -1.31
C LEU A 146 11.78 -2.65 -2.43
N LYS A 147 12.49 -1.76 -3.13
CA LYS A 147 13.49 -2.14 -4.14
C LYS A 147 14.62 -2.98 -3.54
N LYS A 148 15.14 -2.58 -2.37
CA LYS A 148 16.16 -3.36 -1.64
C LYS A 148 15.68 -4.77 -1.28
N GLU A 149 14.40 -4.92 -1.00
CA GLU A 149 13.76 -6.21 -0.71
C GLU A 149 13.44 -7.04 -1.97
N GLY A 150 13.71 -6.50 -3.16
CA GLY A 150 13.46 -7.15 -4.45
C GLY A 150 11.97 -7.15 -4.86
N VAL A 151 11.18 -6.23 -4.32
CA VAL A 151 9.74 -6.12 -4.60
C VAL A 151 9.49 -4.96 -5.56
N LYS A 152 8.70 -5.19 -6.60
CA LYS A 152 8.19 -4.11 -7.44
C LYS A 152 7.23 -3.25 -6.63
N ASN A 153 7.24 -1.95 -6.89
CA ASN A 153 6.35 -1.05 -6.19
C ASN A 153 5.52 -0.16 -7.14
N ALA A 154 4.38 0.25 -6.62
CA ALA A 154 3.45 1.14 -7.31
C ALA A 154 3.07 2.32 -6.41
N VAL A 155 2.64 3.41 -7.02
CA VAL A 155 1.98 4.53 -6.36
C VAL A 155 0.56 4.61 -6.88
N SER A 156 -0.43 4.72 -5.98
CA SER A 156 -1.84 4.86 -6.35
C SER A 156 -2.25 6.33 -6.26
N ILE A 157 -2.70 6.89 -7.36
CA ILE A 157 -3.27 8.23 -7.42
C ILE A 157 -4.73 8.16 -7.86
N ALA A 158 -5.60 8.97 -7.26
CA ALA A 158 -6.96 9.14 -7.75
C ALA A 158 -6.97 9.91 -9.08
N ALA A 159 -8.02 9.72 -9.87
CA ALA A 159 -8.20 10.44 -11.12
C ALA A 159 -8.08 11.96 -10.93
N GLN A 160 -7.34 12.60 -11.82
CA GLN A 160 -7.12 14.03 -11.79
C GLN A 160 -7.96 14.72 -12.89
N PRO A 161 -8.40 15.97 -12.65
CA PRO A 161 -9.26 16.69 -13.59
C PRO A 161 -8.52 17.07 -14.89
N ASP A 162 -7.21 17.16 -14.84
CA ASP A 162 -6.40 17.66 -15.97
C ASP A 162 -4.97 17.10 -15.98
N ALA A 163 -4.32 17.23 -17.13
CA ALA A 163 -2.95 16.77 -17.34
C ALA A 163 -1.91 17.55 -16.51
N ALA A 164 -2.20 18.80 -16.14
CA ALA A 164 -1.26 19.61 -15.35
C ALA A 164 -1.16 19.05 -13.93
N SER A 165 -2.29 18.65 -13.34
CA SER A 165 -2.35 18.00 -12.02
C SER A 165 -1.59 16.66 -12.02
N VAL A 166 -1.77 15.83 -13.04
CA VAL A 166 -1.00 14.58 -13.20
C VAL A 166 0.49 14.87 -13.30
N LYS A 167 0.88 15.82 -14.17
CA LYS A 167 2.27 16.22 -14.35
C LYS A 167 2.90 16.70 -13.05
N TYR A 168 2.17 17.49 -12.26
CA TYR A 168 2.64 17.99 -10.95
C TYR A 168 2.96 16.83 -10.01
N ILE A 169 2.04 15.86 -9.85
CA ILE A 169 2.24 14.70 -8.99
C ILE A 169 3.46 13.89 -9.44
N VAL A 170 3.57 13.60 -10.75
CA VAL A 170 4.70 12.84 -11.29
C VAL A 170 6.03 13.56 -11.06
N GLN A 171 6.06 14.89 -11.20
CA GLN A 171 7.25 15.69 -10.90
C GLN A 171 7.63 15.60 -9.40
N LYS A 172 6.66 15.68 -8.49
CA LYS A 172 6.90 15.55 -7.05
C LYS A 172 7.46 14.16 -6.71
N LEU A 173 6.90 13.10 -7.28
CA LEU A 173 7.43 11.74 -7.12
C LEU A 173 8.89 11.66 -7.60
N GLY A 174 9.21 12.26 -8.76
CA GLY A 174 10.56 12.32 -9.29
C GLY A 174 11.52 13.08 -8.37
N TYR A 175 11.14 14.25 -7.87
CA TYR A 175 11.96 15.03 -6.93
C TYR A 175 12.19 14.31 -5.60
N ALA A 176 11.22 13.53 -5.15
CA ALA A 176 11.33 12.71 -3.95
C ALA A 176 12.09 11.38 -4.18
N SER A 177 12.60 11.16 -5.39
CA SER A 177 13.29 9.93 -5.78
C SER A 177 12.45 8.66 -5.55
N VAL A 178 11.15 8.76 -5.77
CA VAL A 178 10.28 7.58 -5.73
C VAL A 178 10.55 6.74 -6.98
N ASP A 179 11.23 5.61 -6.80
CA ASP A 179 11.55 4.68 -7.88
C ASP A 179 10.42 3.64 -8.03
N TYR A 180 9.30 4.08 -8.60
CA TYR A 180 8.13 3.22 -8.81
C TYR A 180 8.20 2.47 -10.15
N ASP A 181 7.66 1.23 -10.16
CA ASP A 181 7.50 0.44 -11.38
C ASP A 181 6.16 0.73 -12.06
N TYR A 182 5.15 1.16 -11.28
CA TYR A 182 3.78 1.43 -11.75
C TYR A 182 3.19 2.68 -11.06
N ILE A 183 2.29 3.36 -11.76
CA ILE A 183 1.48 4.45 -11.24
C ILE A 183 0.05 4.32 -11.73
#